data_68b92a5553d3212f31893c19c4bc8d81
#
_entry.id   68b92a5553d3212f31893c19c4bc8d81
#
_cell.length_a   1.000
_cell.length_b   1.000
_cell.length_c   1.000
_cell.angle_alpha   90.00
_cell.angle_beta   90.00
_cell.angle_gamma   90.00
#
_symmetry.space_group_name_H-M   'P 1'
#
loop_
_entity.id
_entity.type
_entity.pdbx_description
1 polymer ?
#
loop_
_entity_poly.entity_id
_entity_poly.type
_entity_poly.pdbx_seq_one_letter_code
_entity_poly.pdbx_strand_id
1 'polypeptide(L)'
;MKIEDIVTEKCWPGYRKDGMKTHYGKRVPNCVKNEDGKLVKLDPKGPDNLKKLKKLSKYQRMKAILQRQDDINEGPNDPAIFKAIFTAGGPGSGKSYVVRNSGFQSMGFKVVNSDIAFEKMLKAMDMTADPETIYSPAGQEVRDKAKNVTKKRQELFTQQGRLGLVMDGTGKDYVKIITFSEKLKKLGYETAMVFVNTDLETALKRNTERDRTLPEDVVKEMWKQVQNNIGKFQRYFKQDMIIIDNSEDHDVQGDLTTAYKQIGDWAKSFPQNKIAQTWLAQQKQ
;
A
#
# COMPACT_ATOMS: atom_id res chain seq x y z
N MET A 1 14.81 36.17 -24.57
CA MET A 1 14.00 35.88 -23.38
C MET A 1 14.86 36.25 -22.18
N LYS A 2 14.57 37.41 -21.59
CA LYS A 2 15.40 37.96 -20.51
C LYS A 2 15.05 37.23 -19.21
N ILE A 3 16.07 36.90 -18.42
CA ILE A 3 16.00 36.21 -17.11
C ILE A 3 15.16 36.99 -16.06
N GLU A 4 14.62 38.13 -16.44
CA GLU A 4 13.90 39.07 -15.56
C GLU A 4 12.44 38.66 -15.23
N ASP A 5 11.89 37.66 -15.93
CA ASP A 5 10.44 37.32 -15.82
C ASP A 5 10.13 36.14 -14.91
N ILE A 6 11.09 35.65 -14.11
CA ILE A 6 10.89 34.45 -13.25
C ILE A 6 10.97 34.80 -11.74
N VAL A 7 10.63 36.02 -11.36
CA VAL A 7 10.39 36.28 -9.93
C VAL A 7 8.89 36.18 -9.67
N THR A 8 8.40 34.96 -9.53
CA THR A 8 7.02 34.75 -9.10
C THR A 8 6.86 35.33 -7.70
N GLU A 9 5.99 36.34 -7.56
CA GLU A 9 5.64 37.01 -6.29
C GLU A 9 4.99 36.07 -5.25
N LYS A 10 5.01 34.76 -5.45
CA LYS A 10 4.35 33.76 -4.59
C LYS A 10 5.37 33.03 -3.74
N CYS A 11 5.13 33.01 -2.44
CA CYS A 11 5.87 32.16 -1.52
C CYS A 11 5.63 30.67 -1.80
N TRP A 12 6.61 29.84 -1.43
CA TRP A 12 6.52 28.39 -1.57
C TRP A 12 5.36 27.80 -0.75
N PRO A 13 4.83 26.64 -1.15
CA PRO A 13 3.78 25.96 -0.39
C PRO A 13 4.21 25.77 1.09
N GLY A 14 3.37 26.23 2.02
CA GLY A 14 3.65 26.20 3.45
C GLY A 14 4.28 27.48 4.03
N TYR A 15 4.48 28.50 3.16
CA TYR A 15 4.96 29.82 3.58
C TYR A 15 3.98 30.90 3.15
N ARG A 16 3.74 31.90 4.02
CA ARG A 16 2.97 33.10 3.69
C ARG A 16 3.90 34.29 3.46
N LYS A 17 3.47 35.23 2.64
CA LYS A 17 4.16 36.50 2.45
C LYS A 17 3.96 37.36 3.69
N ASP A 18 5.05 37.73 4.33
CA ASP A 18 5.08 38.63 5.49
C ASP A 18 5.96 39.82 5.14
N GLY A 19 5.41 40.70 4.30
CA GLY A 19 6.12 41.85 3.75
C GLY A 19 7.10 41.54 2.62
N MET A 20 8.02 42.48 2.39
CA MET A 20 9.09 42.41 1.41
C MET A 20 10.45 42.64 2.09
N LYS A 21 11.45 41.87 1.66
CA LYS A 21 12.85 42.10 2.12
C LYS A 21 13.75 42.36 0.92
N THR A 22 14.86 43.00 1.17
CA THR A 22 15.88 43.21 0.14
C THR A 22 16.91 42.09 0.22
N HIS A 23 17.12 41.39 -0.90
CA HIS A 23 18.10 40.34 -1.03
C HIS A 23 18.94 40.59 -2.29
N TYR A 24 20.23 40.75 -2.14
CA TYR A 24 21.14 41.14 -3.23
C TYR A 24 20.66 42.37 -4.03
N GLY A 25 20.20 43.43 -3.34
CA GLY A 25 19.74 44.69 -3.95
C GLY A 25 18.34 44.61 -4.62
N LYS A 26 17.67 43.45 -4.65
CA LYS A 26 16.32 43.30 -5.21
C LYS A 26 15.29 43.09 -4.11
N ARG A 27 14.11 43.71 -4.25
CA ARG A 27 12.97 43.49 -3.33
C ARG A 27 12.33 42.16 -3.68
N VAL A 28 12.34 41.24 -2.70
CA VAL A 28 11.72 39.89 -2.81
C VAL A 28 10.73 39.69 -1.69
N PRO A 29 9.71 38.84 -1.86
CA PRO A 29 8.77 38.51 -0.78
C PRO A 29 9.51 37.93 0.44
N ASN A 30 9.20 38.43 1.62
CA ASN A 30 9.64 37.80 2.85
C ASN A 30 8.68 36.66 3.17
N CYS A 31 9.10 35.44 2.88
CA CYS A 31 8.27 34.26 3.08
C CYS A 31 8.55 33.68 4.47
N VAL A 32 7.58 33.78 5.39
CA VAL A 32 7.63 33.17 6.71
C VAL A 32 6.82 31.89 6.72
N LYS A 33 7.28 30.92 7.49
CA LYS A 33 6.58 29.65 7.65
C LYS A 33 5.19 29.90 8.26
N ASN A 34 4.15 29.34 7.66
CA ASN A 34 2.81 29.43 8.24
C ASN A 34 2.83 28.83 9.64
N GLU A 35 2.48 29.60 10.65
CA GLU A 35 2.33 29.12 12.04
C GLU A 35 1.14 28.16 12.21
N ASP A 36 0.25 28.08 11.21
CA ASP A 36 -0.85 27.12 11.12
C ASP A 36 -0.38 25.67 10.90
N GLY A 37 0.91 25.39 11.02
CA GLY A 37 1.49 24.06 11.10
C GLY A 37 1.11 23.28 12.38
N LYS A 38 0.15 23.75 13.17
CA LYS A 38 -0.53 22.93 14.17
C LYS A 38 -1.26 21.81 13.45
N LEU A 39 -0.69 20.62 13.56
CA LEU A 39 -1.34 19.38 13.17
C LEU A 39 -2.74 19.36 13.76
N VAL A 40 -3.76 19.47 12.90
CA VAL A 40 -5.13 19.24 13.33
C VAL A 40 -5.22 17.75 13.63
N LYS A 41 -5.06 17.38 14.91
CA LYS A 41 -5.37 16.03 15.38
C LYS A 41 -6.88 15.84 15.17
N LEU A 42 -7.23 15.14 14.12
CA LEU A 42 -8.60 14.77 13.83
C LEU A 42 -8.87 13.46 14.56
N ASP A 43 -9.83 13.45 15.47
CA ASP A 43 -10.32 12.24 16.11
C ASP A 43 -10.79 11.22 15.04
N PRO A 44 -10.27 9.99 15.01
CA PRO A 44 -10.58 9.02 13.98
C PRO A 44 -12.06 8.61 13.90
N LYS A 45 -12.85 8.84 14.94
CA LYS A 45 -14.22 8.33 15.11
C LYS A 45 -15.31 9.42 15.09
N GLY A 46 -14.99 10.70 14.92
CA GLY A 46 -15.99 11.78 15.00
C GLY A 46 -16.67 12.12 13.68
N PRO A 47 -18.01 12.32 13.66
CA PRO A 47 -18.78 12.67 12.45
C PRO A 47 -18.42 14.04 11.85
N ASP A 48 -17.80 14.94 12.59
CA ASP A 48 -17.38 16.28 12.15
C ASP A 48 -16.12 16.30 11.27
N ASN A 49 -15.44 15.17 11.11
CA ASN A 49 -14.18 15.11 10.40
C ASN A 49 -14.30 15.35 8.89
N LEU A 50 -15.41 14.93 8.28
CA LEU A 50 -15.68 15.16 6.85
C LEU A 50 -15.91 16.64 6.54
N LYS A 51 -16.61 17.37 7.44
CA LYS A 51 -16.82 18.81 7.31
C LYS A 51 -15.53 19.61 7.50
N LYS A 52 -14.66 19.19 8.43
CA LYS A 52 -13.35 19.81 8.66
C LYS A 52 -12.39 19.54 7.50
N LEU A 53 -12.37 18.31 6.93
CA LEU A 53 -11.57 17.98 5.76
C LEU A 53 -11.95 18.79 4.52
N LYS A 54 -13.22 19.09 4.31
CA LYS A 54 -13.68 19.92 3.18
C LYS A 54 -13.16 21.38 3.24
N LYS A 55 -12.85 21.89 4.42
CA LYS A 55 -12.29 23.25 4.62
C LYS A 55 -10.77 23.33 4.42
N LEU A 56 -10.08 22.18 4.33
CA LEU A 56 -8.64 22.12 4.13
C LEU A 56 -8.29 22.26 2.64
N SER A 57 -7.12 22.83 2.33
CA SER A 57 -6.60 22.80 0.96
C SER A 57 -6.37 21.35 0.51
N LYS A 58 -6.35 21.11 -0.81
CA LYS A 58 -6.07 19.76 -1.38
C LYS A 58 -4.78 19.15 -0.80
N TYR A 59 -3.74 19.96 -0.66
CA TYR A 59 -2.46 19.53 -0.07
C TYR A 59 -2.59 19.16 1.42
N GLN A 60 -3.32 19.97 2.21
CA GLN A 60 -3.55 19.70 3.63
C GLN A 60 -4.40 18.44 3.85
N ARG A 61 -5.41 18.21 3.00
CA ARG A 61 -6.20 16.96 3.00
C ARG A 61 -5.33 15.74 2.73
N MET A 62 -4.49 15.81 1.71
CA MET A 62 -3.54 14.74 1.38
C MET A 62 -2.58 14.47 2.55
N LYS A 63 -2.00 15.51 3.14
CA LYS A 63 -1.10 15.39 4.29
C LYS A 63 -1.80 14.77 5.51
N ALA A 64 -3.02 15.20 5.82
CA ALA A 64 -3.82 14.64 6.92
C ALA A 64 -4.16 13.16 6.72
N ILE A 65 -4.46 12.74 5.47
CA ILE A 65 -4.71 11.33 5.12
C ILE A 65 -3.43 10.51 5.29
N LEU A 66 -2.28 11.05 4.90
CA LEU A 66 -1.00 10.37 5.02
C LEU A 66 -0.58 10.22 6.50
N GLN A 67 -0.72 11.27 7.30
CA GLN A 67 -0.34 11.25 8.72
C GLN A 67 -1.21 10.31 9.57
N ARG A 68 -2.51 10.15 9.26
CA ARG A 68 -3.39 9.19 9.95
C ARG A 68 -2.93 7.74 9.87
N GLN A 69 -2.05 7.44 8.95
CA GLN A 69 -1.57 6.08 8.70
C GLN A 69 -0.18 5.83 9.31
N ASP A 70 0.45 6.87 9.85
CA ASP A 70 1.82 6.81 10.39
C ASP A 70 1.86 6.68 11.94
N ASP A 71 0.71 6.77 12.62
CA ASP A 71 0.62 6.48 14.06
C ASP A 71 0.73 4.96 14.28
N ILE A 72 1.95 4.49 14.41
CA ILE A 72 2.23 3.12 14.84
C ILE A 72 2.03 3.08 16.36
N ASN A 73 0.81 2.78 16.78
CA ASN A 73 0.51 2.45 18.18
C ASN A 73 0.76 0.98 18.51
N GLU A 74 1.40 0.27 17.60
CA GLU A 74 1.63 -1.16 17.65
C GLU A 74 3.10 -1.42 17.93
N GLY A 75 3.35 -2.33 18.81
CA GLY A 75 4.69 -2.65 19.30
C GLY A 75 4.92 -4.15 19.37
N PRO A 76 5.79 -4.61 20.30
CA PRO A 76 6.18 -6.02 20.43
C PRO A 76 5.02 -6.99 20.66
N ASN A 77 3.84 -6.49 20.99
CA ASN A 77 2.62 -7.27 21.23
C ASN A 77 1.69 -7.32 20.02
N ASP A 78 2.11 -6.82 18.83
CA ASP A 78 1.32 -6.94 17.61
C ASP A 78 1.08 -8.43 17.27
N PRO A 79 -0.16 -8.87 17.04
CA PRO A 79 -0.50 -10.28 16.85
C PRO A 79 0.28 -10.96 15.71
N ALA A 80 0.57 -10.22 14.65
CA ALA A 80 1.26 -10.73 13.46
C ALA A 80 2.72 -10.23 13.36
N ILE A 81 3.35 -9.92 14.51
CA ILE A 81 4.71 -9.41 14.52
C ILE A 81 5.68 -10.38 13.81
N PHE A 82 6.59 -9.84 12.99
CA PHE A 82 7.54 -10.60 12.17
C PHE A 82 6.89 -11.58 11.16
N LYS A 83 5.65 -11.36 10.77
CA LYS A 83 4.98 -12.15 9.73
C LYS A 83 4.75 -11.31 8.49
N ALA A 84 5.00 -11.88 7.31
CA ALA A 84 4.72 -11.20 6.04
C ALA A 84 4.06 -12.16 5.05
N ILE A 85 2.92 -11.76 4.52
CA ILE A 85 2.16 -12.48 3.50
C ILE A 85 2.39 -11.80 2.16
N PHE A 86 2.81 -12.54 1.16
CA PHE A 86 2.79 -12.12 -0.23
C PHE A 86 1.50 -12.59 -0.87
N THR A 87 0.81 -11.73 -1.60
CA THR A 87 -0.32 -12.17 -2.42
C THR A 87 0.05 -12.18 -3.88
N ALA A 88 -0.45 -13.15 -4.62
CA ALA A 88 -0.31 -13.26 -6.07
C ALA A 88 -1.64 -13.63 -6.69
N GLY A 89 -1.85 -13.20 -7.93
CA GLY A 89 -3.07 -13.48 -8.71
C GLY A 89 -3.17 -12.53 -9.88
N GLY A 90 -3.53 -13.05 -11.04
CA GLY A 90 -3.64 -12.31 -12.30
C GLY A 90 -4.82 -11.33 -12.35
N PRO A 91 -4.95 -10.56 -13.44
CA PRO A 91 -6.15 -9.78 -13.70
C PRO A 91 -7.39 -10.70 -13.68
N GLY A 92 -8.50 -10.26 -13.11
CA GLY A 92 -9.72 -11.07 -13.02
C GLY A 92 -9.70 -12.18 -11.96
N SER A 93 -8.55 -12.50 -11.31
CA SER A 93 -8.49 -13.56 -10.29
C SER A 93 -9.30 -13.26 -9.02
N GLY A 94 -9.79 -12.04 -8.82
CA GLY A 94 -10.50 -11.67 -7.59
C GLY A 94 -9.60 -11.49 -6.38
N LYS A 95 -8.29 -11.35 -6.56
CA LYS A 95 -7.32 -11.17 -5.46
C LYS A 95 -7.72 -10.09 -4.45
N SER A 96 -8.23 -8.94 -4.91
CA SER A 96 -8.69 -7.87 -4.02
C SER A 96 -9.90 -8.27 -3.17
N TYR A 97 -10.76 -9.16 -3.68
CA TYR A 97 -11.86 -9.76 -2.93
C TYR A 97 -11.31 -10.68 -1.84
N VAL A 98 -10.40 -11.58 -2.21
CA VAL A 98 -9.72 -12.50 -1.28
C VAL A 98 -9.01 -11.74 -0.17
N VAL A 99 -8.18 -10.74 -0.50
CA VAL A 99 -7.44 -9.94 0.50
C VAL A 99 -8.38 -9.24 1.48
N ARG A 100 -9.52 -8.73 1.00
CA ARG A 100 -10.51 -8.07 1.88
C ARG A 100 -11.26 -9.06 2.78
N ASN A 101 -11.58 -10.25 2.27
CA ASN A 101 -12.40 -11.22 2.98
C ASN A 101 -11.58 -12.27 3.76
N SER A 102 -10.27 -12.31 3.59
CA SER A 102 -9.37 -13.22 4.33
C SER A 102 -9.11 -12.80 5.79
N GLY A 103 -9.71 -11.71 6.27
CA GLY A 103 -9.54 -11.29 7.66
C GLY A 103 -8.12 -10.87 8.06
N PHE A 104 -7.21 -10.64 7.13
CA PHE A 104 -5.81 -10.28 7.43
C PHE A 104 -5.69 -9.09 8.37
N GLN A 105 -6.52 -8.05 8.17
CA GLN A 105 -6.47 -6.85 9.01
C GLN A 105 -6.90 -7.15 10.46
N SER A 106 -7.89 -8.02 10.66
CA SER A 106 -8.33 -8.44 12.02
C SER A 106 -7.29 -9.31 12.72
N MET A 107 -6.37 -9.92 11.97
CA MET A 107 -5.23 -10.67 12.50
C MET A 107 -4.01 -9.78 12.82
N GLY A 108 -4.09 -8.46 12.59
CA GLY A 108 -3.00 -7.50 12.83
C GLY A 108 -2.16 -7.14 11.60
N PHE A 109 -2.40 -7.76 10.44
CA PHE A 109 -1.62 -7.45 9.23
C PHE A 109 -1.96 -6.07 8.64
N LYS A 110 -0.92 -5.37 8.20
CA LYS A 110 -1.01 -4.10 7.48
C LYS A 110 -0.90 -4.33 5.98
N VAL A 111 -1.92 -3.92 5.23
CA VAL A 111 -1.92 -4.08 3.77
C VAL A 111 -1.05 -3.00 3.13
N VAL A 112 -0.01 -3.43 2.43
CA VAL A 112 0.91 -2.57 1.67
C VAL A 112 0.57 -2.67 0.20
N ASN A 113 -0.16 -1.67 -0.30
CA ASN A 113 -0.60 -1.57 -1.69
C ASN A 113 -0.57 -0.10 -2.14
N SER A 114 0.21 0.19 -3.20
CA SER A 114 0.32 1.55 -3.74
C SER A 114 -0.95 2.00 -4.48
N ASP A 115 -1.75 1.09 -5.01
CA ASP A 115 -2.98 1.46 -5.72
C ASP A 115 -4.03 1.99 -4.75
N ILE A 116 -4.14 1.41 -3.56
CA ILE A 116 -5.02 1.94 -2.49
C ILE A 116 -4.58 3.36 -2.08
N ALA A 117 -3.28 3.59 -1.96
CA ALA A 117 -2.76 4.92 -1.66
C ALA A 117 -3.04 5.90 -2.80
N PHE A 118 -2.90 5.46 -4.04
CA PHE A 118 -3.16 6.24 -5.25
C PHE A 118 -4.61 6.68 -5.35
N GLU A 119 -5.56 5.75 -5.21
CA GLU A 119 -7.00 6.05 -5.23
C GLU A 119 -7.40 7.05 -4.13
N LYS A 120 -6.86 6.85 -2.90
CA LYS A 120 -7.09 7.80 -1.81
C LYS A 120 -6.54 9.19 -2.10
N MET A 121 -5.38 9.28 -2.77
CA MET A 121 -4.79 10.55 -3.16
C MET A 121 -5.56 11.24 -4.29
N LEU A 122 -6.00 10.50 -5.33
CA LEU A 122 -6.87 11.03 -6.38
C LEU A 122 -8.13 11.64 -5.76
N LYS A 123 -8.82 10.88 -4.91
CA LYS A 123 -10.02 11.36 -4.21
C LYS A 123 -9.77 12.60 -3.34
N ALA A 124 -8.62 12.68 -2.65
CA ALA A 124 -8.25 13.84 -1.85
C ALA A 124 -7.98 15.09 -2.70
N MET A 125 -7.59 14.90 -3.95
CA MET A 125 -7.31 15.97 -4.92
C MET A 125 -8.51 16.30 -5.81
N ASP A 126 -9.69 15.71 -5.53
CA ASP A 126 -10.92 15.83 -6.35
C ASP A 126 -10.66 15.42 -7.81
N MET A 127 -9.83 14.40 -8.04
CA MET A 127 -9.54 13.80 -9.34
C MET A 127 -10.32 12.50 -9.50
N THR A 128 -10.82 12.28 -10.71
CA THR A 128 -11.50 11.03 -11.09
C THR A 128 -10.50 9.88 -11.29
N ALA A 129 -10.93 8.65 -11.15
CA ALA A 129 -10.10 7.47 -11.36
C ALA A 129 -10.31 6.85 -12.76
N ASP A 130 -10.72 7.67 -13.73
CA ASP A 130 -10.85 7.27 -15.14
C ASP A 130 -9.48 7.13 -15.83
N PRO A 131 -9.40 6.39 -16.94
CA PRO A 131 -8.15 6.18 -17.66
C PRO A 131 -7.47 7.48 -18.11
N GLU A 132 -8.24 8.49 -18.56
CA GLU A 132 -7.70 9.76 -19.03
C GLU A 132 -6.98 10.49 -17.89
N THR A 133 -7.61 10.62 -16.74
CA THR A 133 -7.01 11.21 -15.52
C THR A 133 -5.80 10.40 -15.05
N ILE A 134 -5.90 9.07 -14.99
CA ILE A 134 -4.84 8.20 -14.50
C ILE A 134 -3.57 8.32 -15.36
N TYR A 135 -3.71 8.37 -16.67
CA TYR A 135 -2.57 8.45 -17.60
C TYR A 135 -2.12 9.88 -17.89
N SER A 136 -2.82 10.90 -17.41
CA SER A 136 -2.39 12.28 -17.51
C SER A 136 -1.09 12.53 -16.73
N PRO A 137 -0.30 13.56 -17.08
CA PRO A 137 0.89 13.95 -16.32
C PRO A 137 0.59 14.17 -14.84
N ALA A 138 -0.54 14.81 -14.50
CA ALA A 138 -0.98 15.02 -13.13
C ALA A 138 -1.31 13.72 -12.40
N GLY A 139 -1.99 12.78 -13.06
CA GLY A 139 -2.29 11.46 -12.51
C GLY A 139 -1.03 10.64 -12.26
N GLN A 140 -0.05 10.70 -13.16
CA GLN A 140 1.23 10.02 -12.97
C GLN A 140 2.05 10.62 -11.81
N GLU A 141 2.03 11.93 -11.63
CA GLU A 141 2.66 12.57 -10.46
C GLU A 141 2.04 12.08 -9.15
N VAL A 142 0.70 11.98 -9.09
CA VAL A 142 0.00 11.43 -7.92
C VAL A 142 0.38 9.96 -7.70
N ARG A 143 0.49 9.18 -8.77
CA ARG A 143 0.91 7.76 -8.71
C ARG A 143 2.32 7.61 -8.13
N ASP A 144 3.26 8.44 -8.53
CA ASP A 144 4.62 8.38 -8.02
C ASP A 144 4.70 8.82 -6.55
N LYS A 145 3.93 9.82 -6.15
CA LYS A 145 3.75 10.17 -4.74
C LYS A 145 3.17 9.02 -3.93
N ALA A 146 2.16 8.31 -4.46
CA ALA A 146 1.55 7.15 -3.80
C ALA A 146 2.55 6.01 -3.61
N LYS A 147 3.36 5.70 -4.64
CA LYS A 147 4.44 4.70 -4.54
C LYS A 147 5.46 5.08 -3.46
N ASN A 148 5.92 6.33 -3.45
CA ASN A 148 6.90 6.81 -2.48
C ASN A 148 6.40 6.75 -1.04
N VAL A 149 5.15 7.14 -0.81
CA VAL A 149 4.51 7.04 0.52
C VAL A 149 4.36 5.59 0.95
N THR A 150 3.90 4.72 0.03
CA THR A 150 3.76 3.28 0.33
C THR A 150 5.09 2.66 0.68
N LYS A 151 6.17 3.02 -0.04
CA LYS A 151 7.53 2.55 0.24
C LYS A 151 8.01 3.00 1.63
N LYS A 152 7.88 4.28 1.96
CA LYS A 152 8.25 4.81 3.29
C LYS A 152 7.50 4.11 4.40
N ARG A 153 6.19 3.89 4.22
CA ARG A 153 5.36 3.16 5.19
C ARG A 153 5.80 1.72 5.35
N GLN A 154 6.08 1.04 4.24
CA GLN A 154 6.62 -0.30 4.27
C GLN A 154 7.94 -0.36 5.05
N GLU A 155 8.85 0.59 4.81
CA GLU A 155 10.13 0.69 5.55
C GLU A 155 9.88 0.91 7.04
N LEU A 156 8.97 1.79 7.41
CA LEU A 156 8.60 2.05 8.80
C LEU A 156 8.06 0.79 9.50
N PHE A 157 7.11 0.10 8.86
CA PHE A 157 6.53 -1.13 9.38
C PHE A 157 7.56 -2.25 9.54
N THR A 158 8.48 -2.39 8.56
CA THR A 158 9.44 -3.49 8.57
C THR A 158 10.66 -3.22 9.44
N GLN A 159 11.19 -2.00 9.46
CA GLN A 159 12.45 -1.71 10.13
C GLN A 159 12.29 -1.25 11.58
N GLN A 160 11.21 -0.53 11.88
CA GLN A 160 10.96 -0.02 13.22
C GLN A 160 9.95 -0.88 13.98
N GLY A 161 8.76 -1.06 13.43
CA GLY A 161 7.66 -1.75 14.11
C GLY A 161 7.72 -3.25 14.06
N ARG A 162 8.42 -3.83 13.07
CA ARG A 162 8.42 -5.29 12.81
C ARG A 162 7.01 -5.87 12.64
N LEU A 163 6.07 -5.04 12.18
CA LEU A 163 4.64 -5.34 12.13
C LEU A 163 4.32 -6.38 11.07
N GLY A 164 3.19 -7.05 11.25
CA GLY A 164 2.63 -7.96 10.26
C GLY A 164 2.24 -7.27 8.96
N LEU A 165 2.61 -7.84 7.81
CA LEU A 165 2.43 -7.23 6.49
C LEU A 165 1.70 -8.14 5.51
N VAL A 166 0.80 -7.56 4.72
CA VAL A 166 0.34 -8.15 3.45
C VAL A 166 0.90 -7.31 2.31
N MET A 167 1.77 -7.94 1.51
CA MET A 167 2.37 -7.38 0.30
C MET A 167 1.49 -7.72 -0.89
N ASP A 168 0.62 -6.79 -1.27
CA ASP A 168 -0.33 -7.02 -2.35
C ASP A 168 0.32 -6.83 -3.72
N GLY A 169 0.45 -7.92 -4.48
CA GLY A 169 1.10 -7.96 -5.79
C GLY A 169 0.40 -8.89 -6.78
N THR A 170 0.75 -8.81 -8.06
CA THR A 170 0.19 -9.67 -9.12
C THR A 170 0.85 -11.05 -9.18
N GLY A 171 2.08 -11.18 -8.71
CA GLY A 171 2.84 -12.43 -8.80
C GLY A 171 3.53 -12.69 -10.15
N LYS A 172 3.45 -11.75 -11.12
CA LYS A 172 4.11 -11.90 -12.42
C LYS A 172 5.63 -11.85 -12.34
N ASP A 173 6.17 -11.08 -11.42
CA ASP A 173 7.61 -10.91 -11.21
C ASP A 173 8.08 -11.76 -10.01
N TYR A 174 8.41 -13.01 -10.30
CA TYR A 174 8.91 -13.97 -9.32
C TYR A 174 10.16 -13.46 -8.59
N VAL A 175 11.15 -12.97 -9.35
CA VAL A 175 12.44 -12.54 -8.78
C VAL A 175 12.27 -11.42 -7.78
N LYS A 176 11.42 -10.44 -8.09
CA LYS A 176 11.12 -9.32 -7.20
C LYS A 176 10.52 -9.78 -5.87
N ILE A 177 9.57 -10.71 -5.92
CA ILE A 177 8.91 -11.25 -4.72
C ILE A 177 9.91 -11.99 -3.86
N ILE A 178 10.71 -12.89 -4.44
CA ILE A 178 11.67 -13.68 -3.69
C ILE A 178 12.78 -12.80 -3.11
N THR A 179 13.30 -11.86 -3.90
CA THR A 179 14.33 -10.92 -3.39
C THR A 179 13.80 -10.13 -2.19
N PHE A 180 12.54 -9.73 -2.23
CA PHE A 180 11.94 -9.00 -1.11
C PHE A 180 11.67 -9.92 0.09
N SER A 181 11.19 -11.15 -0.13
CA SER A 181 11.02 -12.15 0.91
C SER A 181 12.36 -12.44 1.63
N GLU A 182 13.45 -12.62 0.89
CA GLU A 182 14.77 -12.82 1.47
C GLU A 182 15.27 -11.62 2.29
N LYS A 183 14.99 -10.40 1.84
CA LYS A 183 15.27 -9.18 2.64
C LYS A 183 14.49 -9.18 3.95
N LEU A 184 13.24 -9.57 3.94
CA LEU A 184 12.42 -9.67 5.15
C LEU A 184 12.92 -10.77 6.10
N LYS A 185 13.28 -11.95 5.57
CA LYS A 185 13.87 -13.03 6.37
C LYS A 185 15.16 -12.60 7.09
N LYS A 186 16.00 -11.80 6.41
CA LYS A 186 17.21 -11.20 7.04
C LYS A 186 16.88 -10.21 8.16
N LEU A 187 15.67 -9.66 8.19
CA LEU A 187 15.16 -8.80 9.27
C LEU A 187 14.45 -9.59 10.37
N GLY A 188 14.37 -10.90 10.25
CA GLY A 188 13.73 -11.79 11.22
C GLY A 188 12.32 -12.27 10.84
N TYR A 189 11.76 -11.81 9.72
CA TYR A 189 10.43 -12.19 9.30
C TYR A 189 10.31 -13.64 8.88
N GLU A 190 9.15 -14.21 9.15
CA GLU A 190 8.65 -15.41 8.48
C GLU A 190 7.74 -14.95 7.33
N THR A 191 7.81 -15.66 6.21
CA THR A 191 7.12 -15.25 4.99
C THR A 191 6.24 -16.36 4.45
N ALA A 192 5.01 -16.02 4.10
CA ALA A 192 4.04 -16.91 3.48
C ALA A 192 3.51 -16.32 2.16
N MET A 193 2.87 -17.14 1.34
CA MET A 193 2.21 -16.71 0.12
C MET A 193 0.76 -17.17 0.08
N VAL A 194 -0.13 -16.25 -0.32
CA VAL A 194 -1.50 -16.56 -0.70
C VAL A 194 -1.64 -16.31 -2.21
N PHE A 195 -1.76 -17.38 -2.94
CA PHE A 195 -1.92 -17.36 -4.39
C PHE A 195 -3.40 -17.52 -4.74
N VAL A 196 -3.96 -16.50 -5.39
CA VAL A 196 -5.34 -16.54 -5.87
C VAL A 196 -5.34 -17.01 -7.30
N ASN A 197 -5.68 -18.30 -7.46
CA ASN A 197 -5.83 -18.93 -8.76
C ASN A 197 -7.18 -18.59 -9.37
N THR A 198 -7.27 -18.62 -10.69
CA THR A 198 -8.52 -18.63 -11.46
C THR A 198 -8.22 -19.16 -12.84
N ASP A 199 -9.19 -19.81 -13.47
CA ASP A 199 -9.11 -20.18 -14.87
C ASP A 199 -9.13 -18.94 -15.78
N LEU A 200 -8.71 -19.11 -17.04
CA LEU A 200 -8.61 -18.02 -17.98
C LEU A 200 -9.98 -17.46 -18.38
N GLU A 201 -10.98 -18.34 -18.52
CA GLU A 201 -12.34 -17.96 -18.94
C GLU A 201 -12.98 -17.05 -17.89
N THR A 202 -12.95 -17.46 -16.61
CA THR A 202 -13.40 -16.63 -15.48
C THR A 202 -12.63 -15.30 -15.41
N ALA A 203 -11.32 -15.32 -15.65
CA ALA A 203 -10.50 -14.11 -15.62
C ALA A 203 -10.90 -13.11 -16.71
N LEU A 204 -11.16 -13.58 -17.93
CA LEU A 204 -11.63 -12.79 -19.07
C LEU A 204 -13.04 -12.23 -18.83
N LYS A 205 -13.98 -13.06 -18.40
CA LYS A 205 -15.35 -12.66 -18.06
C LYS A 205 -15.34 -11.54 -17.02
N ARG A 206 -14.65 -11.72 -15.89
CA ARG A 206 -14.56 -10.70 -14.85
C ARG A 206 -13.82 -9.43 -15.27
N ASN A 207 -12.92 -9.51 -16.25
CA ASN A 207 -12.28 -8.33 -16.81
C ASN A 207 -13.27 -7.44 -17.57
N THR A 208 -14.26 -8.00 -18.26
CA THR A 208 -15.29 -7.22 -18.97
C THR A 208 -16.29 -6.54 -18.05
N GLU A 209 -16.46 -7.06 -16.83
CA GLU A 209 -17.38 -6.53 -15.80
C GLU A 209 -16.78 -5.38 -14.98
N ARG A 210 -15.52 -5.02 -15.24
CA ARG A 210 -14.82 -3.98 -14.48
C ARG A 210 -14.99 -2.60 -15.13
N ASP A 211 -15.12 -1.56 -14.31
CA ASP A 211 -15.08 -0.16 -14.77
C ASP A 211 -13.81 0.16 -15.57
N ARG A 212 -12.72 -0.56 -15.28
CA ARG A 212 -11.43 -0.44 -15.94
C ARG A 212 -11.05 -1.78 -16.56
N THR A 213 -11.48 -2.00 -17.78
CA THR A 213 -11.14 -3.17 -18.59
C THR A 213 -9.72 -3.10 -19.14
N LEU A 214 -9.08 -4.25 -19.28
CA LEU A 214 -7.82 -4.40 -20.00
C LEU A 214 -8.10 -5.07 -21.36
N PRO A 215 -7.28 -4.83 -22.40
CA PRO A 215 -7.34 -5.60 -23.62
C PRO A 215 -7.19 -7.11 -23.33
N GLU A 216 -7.91 -7.93 -24.06
CA GLU A 216 -8.00 -9.37 -23.81
C GLU A 216 -6.64 -10.07 -23.93
N ASP A 217 -5.85 -9.69 -24.93
CA ASP A 217 -4.47 -10.15 -25.14
C ASP A 217 -3.56 -9.85 -23.95
N VAL A 218 -3.71 -8.66 -23.35
CA VAL A 218 -2.98 -8.26 -22.14
C VAL A 218 -3.38 -9.14 -20.95
N VAL A 219 -4.68 -9.42 -20.78
CA VAL A 219 -5.17 -10.31 -19.71
C VAL A 219 -4.60 -11.72 -19.88
N LYS A 220 -4.66 -12.28 -21.10
CA LYS A 220 -4.12 -13.60 -21.43
C LYS A 220 -2.62 -13.69 -21.12
N GLU A 221 -1.85 -12.71 -21.55
CA GLU A 221 -0.41 -12.69 -21.33
C GLU A 221 -0.07 -12.58 -19.83
N MET A 222 -0.73 -11.68 -19.11
CA MET A 222 -0.53 -11.54 -17.67
C MET A 222 -0.96 -12.79 -16.89
N TRP A 223 -2.08 -13.41 -17.27
CA TRP A 223 -2.54 -14.66 -16.68
C TRP A 223 -1.49 -15.75 -16.87
N LYS A 224 -1.00 -15.96 -18.10
CA LYS A 224 0.04 -16.93 -18.42
C LYS A 224 1.32 -16.71 -17.62
N GLN A 225 1.78 -15.45 -17.51
CA GLN A 225 2.97 -15.11 -16.71
C GLN A 225 2.80 -15.50 -15.24
N VAL A 226 1.63 -15.27 -14.66
CA VAL A 226 1.32 -15.60 -13.27
C VAL A 226 1.24 -17.12 -13.09
N GLN A 227 0.57 -17.85 -13.99
CA GLN A 227 0.48 -19.32 -13.97
C GLN A 227 1.85 -19.98 -14.05
N ASN A 228 2.75 -19.48 -14.91
CA ASN A 228 4.10 -19.98 -15.05
C ASN A 228 4.95 -19.85 -13.78
N ASN A 229 4.52 -19.05 -12.82
CA ASN A 229 5.22 -18.83 -11.56
C ASN A 229 4.68 -19.69 -10.40
N ILE A 230 3.51 -20.32 -10.51
CA ILE A 230 2.90 -21.13 -9.42
C ILE A 230 3.92 -22.16 -8.90
N GLY A 231 4.42 -23.02 -9.77
CA GLY A 231 5.36 -24.08 -9.38
C GLY A 231 6.70 -23.54 -8.81
N LYS A 232 7.11 -22.34 -9.22
CA LYS A 232 8.30 -21.69 -8.64
C LYS A 232 8.00 -21.19 -7.22
N PHE A 233 6.84 -20.58 -7.00
CA PHE A 233 6.40 -20.15 -5.68
C PHE A 233 6.20 -21.34 -4.74
N GLN A 234 5.59 -22.43 -5.20
CA GLN A 234 5.43 -23.67 -4.41
C GLN A 234 6.78 -24.23 -3.94
N ARG A 235 7.79 -24.26 -4.82
CA ARG A 235 9.14 -24.70 -4.44
C ARG A 235 9.81 -23.81 -3.40
N TYR A 236 9.55 -22.49 -3.47
CA TYR A 236 10.16 -21.54 -2.55
C TYR A 236 9.42 -21.44 -1.20
N PHE A 237 8.11 -21.28 -1.20
CA PHE A 237 7.32 -21.11 0.03
C PHE A 237 6.92 -22.45 0.67
N LYS A 238 6.93 -23.54 -0.10
CA LYS A 238 6.59 -24.90 0.37
C LYS A 238 5.24 -24.94 1.09
N GLN A 239 5.22 -25.39 2.36
CA GLN A 239 4.03 -25.44 3.20
C GLN A 239 3.45 -24.08 3.58
N ASP A 240 4.23 -23.00 3.42
CA ASP A 240 3.79 -21.63 3.70
C ASP A 240 3.12 -20.99 2.47
N MET A 241 2.81 -21.77 1.44
CA MET A 241 2.01 -21.33 0.30
C MET A 241 0.59 -21.90 0.37
N ILE A 242 -0.37 -21.00 0.37
CA ILE A 242 -1.79 -21.32 0.29
C ILE A 242 -2.29 -20.92 -1.09
N ILE A 243 -2.99 -21.82 -1.75
CA ILE A 243 -3.65 -21.57 -3.03
C ILE A 243 -5.16 -21.49 -2.76
N ILE A 244 -5.78 -20.40 -3.19
CA ILE A 244 -7.22 -20.20 -3.14
C ILE A 244 -7.69 -20.22 -4.59
N ASP A 245 -8.51 -21.19 -4.95
CA ASP A 245 -9.13 -21.22 -6.27
C ASP A 245 -10.39 -20.34 -6.25
N ASN A 246 -10.39 -19.33 -7.12
CA ASN A 246 -11.49 -18.40 -7.26
C ASN A 246 -12.07 -18.45 -8.68
N SER A 247 -12.04 -19.63 -9.30
CA SER A 247 -12.77 -19.93 -10.53
C SER A 247 -14.28 -19.91 -10.29
N GLU A 248 -15.08 -19.73 -11.35
CA GLU A 248 -16.54 -19.49 -11.20
C GLU A 248 -17.27 -20.67 -10.54
N ASP A 249 -16.88 -21.90 -10.89
CA ASP A 249 -17.53 -23.13 -10.41
C ASP A 249 -16.91 -23.70 -9.12
N HIS A 250 -16.05 -22.94 -8.45
CA HIS A 250 -15.35 -23.40 -7.24
C HIS A 250 -15.90 -22.76 -5.96
N ASP A 251 -15.94 -23.53 -4.86
CA ASP A 251 -16.31 -23.03 -3.53
C ASP A 251 -15.17 -22.20 -2.90
N VAL A 252 -15.04 -20.97 -3.37
CA VAL A 252 -14.07 -20.01 -2.81
C VAL A 252 -14.26 -19.76 -1.32
N GLN A 253 -15.48 -19.93 -0.78
CA GLN A 253 -15.75 -19.67 0.63
C GLN A 253 -15.14 -20.74 1.54
N GLY A 254 -15.15 -21.99 1.10
CA GLY A 254 -14.45 -23.10 1.78
C GLY A 254 -12.94 -22.87 1.84
N ASP A 255 -12.34 -22.47 0.70
CA ASP A 255 -10.92 -22.13 0.62
C ASP A 255 -10.56 -20.94 1.52
N LEU A 256 -11.37 -19.87 1.51
CA LEU A 256 -11.17 -18.70 2.38
C LEU A 256 -11.21 -19.06 3.86
N THR A 257 -12.16 -19.93 4.26
CA THR A 257 -12.29 -20.39 5.66
C THR A 257 -11.06 -21.18 6.08
N THR A 258 -10.58 -22.08 5.23
CA THR A 258 -9.37 -22.88 5.48
C THR A 258 -8.13 -21.98 5.55
N ALA A 259 -7.97 -21.07 4.60
CA ALA A 259 -6.88 -20.10 4.59
C ALA A 259 -6.90 -19.19 5.83
N TYR A 260 -8.07 -18.71 6.25
CA TYR A 260 -8.23 -17.92 7.45
C TYR A 260 -7.71 -18.64 8.70
N LYS A 261 -8.08 -19.91 8.87
CA LYS A 261 -7.62 -20.72 10.00
C LYS A 261 -6.10 -20.91 9.98
N GLN A 262 -5.55 -21.38 8.86
CA GLN A 262 -4.11 -21.65 8.73
C GLN A 262 -3.28 -20.38 8.95
N ILE A 263 -3.66 -19.25 8.32
CA ILE A 263 -2.96 -17.98 8.47
C ILE A 263 -3.13 -17.43 9.89
N GLY A 264 -4.31 -17.57 10.48
CA GLY A 264 -4.58 -17.11 11.84
C GLY A 264 -3.73 -17.82 12.89
N ASP A 265 -3.57 -19.14 12.77
CA ASP A 265 -2.73 -19.94 13.65
C ASP A 265 -1.24 -19.57 13.45
N TRP A 266 -0.80 -19.44 12.19
CA TRP A 266 0.56 -19.01 11.87
C TRP A 266 0.85 -17.58 12.33
N ALA A 267 -0.07 -16.65 12.15
CA ALA A 267 0.09 -15.25 12.57
C ALA A 267 0.31 -15.12 14.08
N LYS A 268 -0.41 -15.92 14.87
CA LYS A 268 -0.31 -15.94 16.34
C LYS A 268 0.88 -16.73 16.87
N SER A 269 1.51 -17.56 16.03
CA SER A 269 2.64 -18.38 16.46
C SER A 269 3.85 -17.51 16.79
N PHE A 270 4.57 -17.89 17.86
CA PHE A 270 5.81 -17.19 18.22
C PHE A 270 6.83 -17.33 17.09
N PRO A 271 7.53 -16.23 16.70
CA PRO A 271 8.50 -16.27 15.62
C PRO A 271 9.65 -17.26 15.89
N GLN A 272 9.91 -18.13 14.93
CA GLN A 272 10.98 -19.15 15.03
C GLN A 272 12.34 -18.59 14.63
N ASN A 273 12.39 -17.46 13.93
CA ASN A 273 13.62 -16.82 13.50
C ASN A 273 14.39 -16.24 14.71
N LYS A 274 15.64 -16.63 14.87
CA LYS A 274 16.50 -16.18 15.99
C LYS A 274 16.64 -14.64 16.07
N ILE A 275 16.68 -13.96 14.93
CA ILE A 275 16.75 -12.49 14.88
C ILE A 275 15.50 -11.88 15.50
N ALA A 276 14.31 -12.40 15.17
CA ALA A 276 13.05 -11.96 15.75
C ALA A 276 13.01 -12.21 17.27
N GLN A 277 13.42 -13.40 17.70
CA GLN A 277 13.46 -13.76 19.11
C GLN A 277 14.37 -12.82 19.91
N THR A 278 15.57 -12.54 19.40
CA THR A 278 16.52 -11.61 20.02
C THR A 278 15.94 -10.20 20.11
N TRP A 279 15.33 -9.73 19.01
CA TRP A 279 14.71 -8.40 19.01
C TRP A 279 13.56 -8.30 20.03
N LEU A 280 12.68 -9.30 20.09
CA LEU A 280 11.58 -9.36 21.05
C LEU A 280 12.06 -9.39 22.51
N ALA A 281 13.15 -10.10 22.79
CA ALA A 281 13.76 -10.14 24.12
C ALA A 281 14.28 -8.76 24.54
N GLN A 282 14.85 -7.98 23.60
CA GLN A 282 15.35 -6.64 23.86
C GLN A 282 14.22 -5.62 24.12
N GLN A 283 13.01 -5.84 23.57
CA GLN A 283 11.88 -4.93 23.80
C GLN A 283 11.19 -5.14 25.15
N LYS A 284 11.50 -6.20 25.87
CA LYS A 284 10.94 -6.51 27.20
C LYS A 284 11.78 -5.98 28.36
N GLN A 285 12.95 -5.42 28.06
CA GLN A 285 13.83 -4.75 29.00
C GLN A 285 13.50 -3.24 29.05
#